data_76f1c55bad2b8741926f0aaa0ffa64e9
#
_entry.id   76f1c55bad2b8741926f0aaa0ffa64e9
#
_cell.length_a   1.000
_cell.length_b   1.000
_cell.length_c   1.000
_cell.angle_alpha   90.00
_cell.angle_beta   90.00
_cell.angle_gamma   90.00
#
_symmetry.space_group_name_H-M   'P 1'
#
loop_
_entity.id
_entity.type
_entity.pdbx_description
1 polymer ?
#
loop_
_entity_poly.entity_id
_entity_poly.type
_entity_poly.pdbx_seq_one_letter_code
_entity_poly.pdbx_strand_id
1 'polypeptide(L)'
;EAGADFRLQMKQRLETIEVGLLTDDAETDTLKSLCKSIASEALIHTGNPTEGDYLHWQYAGWRCSISYYSRDDIYYITYTYTITYYTTAEQESELDAALADVMSELDLDNKTDYEKMESIYSYICDNVTYDNKHLEDDDYKLKYTAYAALINKTAVCQGYALLLYRMSLEVGIDARLIAGKAGDTPHGWNIAQMEGYYYNLDSTWDAGETTYGYFLRCNDNFDGHTRDDDYTTDEFNSQYPMGEKDYEPSGDEPPAENPFTDVSENDYYYEAVIWAYENGIVNGKDETHFCPSDPCTRAQSAAFLWRANNEPEPAATENPFEDINPSDYYYKAVLWAYENGITTGTDETHFQPGNTVTRKEFVTFLWRSAGEPEPAATENPFADVPDGQYYTKAVLWAYENGITTGTDETHFQPESQCIRAQVVSFLYRFFN
;
A
#
# COMPACT_ATOMS: atom_id res chain seq x y z
N GLU A 1 -16.20 11.50 -0.63
CA GLU A 1 -17.43 10.66 -0.80
C GLU A 1 -17.84 10.51 -2.27
N ALA A 2 -18.05 11.60 -3.02
CA ALA A 2 -18.52 11.55 -4.41
C ALA A 2 -17.59 10.76 -5.34
N GLY A 3 -16.28 10.96 -5.25
CA GLY A 3 -15.30 10.22 -6.05
C GLY A 3 -15.23 8.73 -5.69
N ALA A 4 -15.37 8.38 -4.41
CA ALA A 4 -15.41 6.99 -3.97
C ALA A 4 -16.67 6.25 -4.44
N ASP A 5 -17.84 6.91 -4.37
CA ASP A 5 -19.10 6.38 -4.90
C ASP A 5 -19.05 6.20 -6.43
N PHE A 6 -18.49 7.20 -7.14
CA PHE A 6 -18.26 7.11 -8.57
C PHE A 6 -17.34 5.93 -8.93
N ARG A 7 -16.22 5.74 -8.21
CA ARG A 7 -15.31 4.60 -8.38
C ARG A 7 -16.01 3.26 -8.21
N LEU A 8 -16.82 3.11 -7.15
CA LEU A 8 -17.57 1.88 -6.90
C LEU A 8 -18.49 1.52 -8.06
N GLN A 9 -19.19 2.51 -8.62
CA GLN A 9 -20.08 2.32 -9.78
C GLN A 9 -19.29 2.02 -11.07
N MET A 10 -18.10 2.61 -11.25
CA MET A 10 -17.19 2.26 -12.34
C MET A 10 -16.73 0.80 -12.26
N LYS A 11 -16.41 0.29 -11.06
CA LYS A 11 -16.05 -1.13 -10.85
C LYS A 11 -17.19 -2.07 -11.27
N GLN A 12 -18.44 -1.65 -11.12
CA GLN A 12 -19.62 -2.38 -11.57
C GLN A 12 -19.89 -2.24 -13.08
N ARG A 13 -19.06 -1.49 -13.81
CA ARG A 13 -19.22 -1.20 -15.24
C ARG A 13 -20.56 -0.54 -15.57
N LEU A 14 -21.10 0.31 -14.67
CA LEU A 14 -22.31 1.07 -14.98
C LEU A 14 -21.99 2.13 -16.06
N GLU A 15 -22.66 2.03 -17.20
CA GLU A 15 -22.48 2.97 -18.32
C GLU A 15 -23.03 4.37 -18.02
N THR A 16 -23.95 4.47 -17.08
CA THR A 16 -24.49 5.74 -16.60
C THR A 16 -24.39 5.81 -15.09
N ILE A 17 -23.68 6.83 -14.59
CA ILE A 17 -23.44 7.06 -13.17
C ILE A 17 -23.97 8.45 -12.80
N GLU A 18 -24.80 8.53 -11.78
CA GLU A 18 -25.31 9.80 -11.24
C GLU A 18 -24.68 10.12 -9.90
N VAL A 19 -24.13 11.33 -9.78
CA VAL A 19 -23.55 11.86 -8.55
C VAL A 19 -24.28 13.13 -8.16
N GLY A 20 -24.90 13.14 -6.98
CA GLY A 20 -25.59 14.29 -6.41
C GLY A 20 -24.68 15.10 -5.49
N LEU A 21 -24.70 16.43 -5.62
CA LEU A 21 -24.01 17.35 -4.72
C LEU A 21 -24.93 18.50 -4.29
N LEU A 22 -24.65 19.04 -3.10
CA LEU A 22 -25.26 20.28 -2.60
C LEU A 22 -24.20 21.38 -2.59
N THR A 23 -24.53 22.55 -3.09
CA THR A 23 -23.65 23.74 -3.09
C THR A 23 -24.46 25.02 -3.01
N ASP A 24 -23.87 26.07 -2.54
CA ASP A 24 -24.37 27.45 -2.58
C ASP A 24 -23.89 28.20 -3.83
N ASP A 25 -22.97 27.61 -4.61
CA ASP A 25 -22.43 28.16 -5.85
C ASP A 25 -22.80 27.27 -7.05
N ALA A 26 -23.49 27.84 -8.03
CA ALA A 26 -23.86 27.20 -9.28
C ALA A 26 -23.25 27.89 -10.52
N GLU A 27 -22.13 28.59 -10.34
CA GLU A 27 -21.40 29.12 -11.49
C GLU A 27 -20.94 27.99 -12.41
N THR A 28 -21.09 28.21 -13.71
CA THR A 28 -20.83 27.16 -14.72
C THR A 28 -19.41 26.60 -14.66
N ASP A 29 -18.41 27.45 -14.40
CA ASP A 29 -17.01 27.00 -14.34
C ASP A 29 -16.72 26.25 -13.07
N THR A 30 -17.32 26.61 -11.93
CA THR A 30 -17.27 25.84 -10.68
C THR A 30 -17.88 24.45 -10.89
N LEU A 31 -19.07 24.37 -11.49
CA LEU A 31 -19.74 23.08 -11.75
C LEU A 31 -18.92 22.17 -12.69
N LYS A 32 -18.31 22.72 -13.74
CA LYS A 32 -17.41 21.96 -14.64
C LYS A 32 -16.16 21.50 -13.94
N SER A 33 -15.58 22.32 -13.05
CA SER A 33 -14.41 21.97 -12.27
C SER A 33 -14.72 20.82 -11.30
N LEU A 34 -15.83 20.88 -10.59
CA LEU A 34 -16.30 19.81 -9.69
C LEU A 34 -16.55 18.50 -10.45
N CYS A 35 -17.16 18.56 -11.64
CA CYS A 35 -17.34 17.38 -12.49
C CYS A 35 -16.02 16.68 -12.81
N LYS A 36 -14.98 17.44 -13.18
CA LYS A 36 -13.65 16.88 -13.45
C LYS A 36 -12.98 16.36 -12.18
N SER A 37 -13.09 17.08 -11.06
CA SER A 37 -12.51 16.67 -9.77
C SER A 37 -13.09 15.35 -9.28
N ILE A 38 -14.41 15.15 -9.39
CA ILE A 38 -15.07 13.88 -9.02
C ILE A 38 -14.51 12.73 -9.86
N ALA A 39 -14.39 12.91 -11.17
CA ALA A 39 -13.85 11.89 -12.07
C ALA A 39 -12.36 11.59 -11.75
N SER A 40 -11.55 12.63 -11.51
CA SER A 40 -10.14 12.46 -11.15
C SER A 40 -9.98 11.76 -9.81
N GLU A 41 -10.78 12.11 -8.80
CA GLU A 41 -10.74 11.48 -7.47
C GLU A 41 -11.14 9.99 -7.54
N ALA A 42 -12.07 9.63 -8.43
CA ALA A 42 -12.45 8.23 -8.64
C ALA A 42 -11.31 7.37 -9.19
N LEU A 43 -10.35 7.98 -9.89
CA LEU A 43 -9.24 7.31 -10.58
C LEU A 43 -7.91 7.41 -9.84
N ILE A 44 -7.90 7.97 -8.62
CA ILE A 44 -6.69 8.02 -7.79
C ILE A 44 -6.22 6.60 -7.51
N HIS A 45 -4.90 6.40 -7.58
CA HIS A 45 -4.25 5.15 -7.19
C HIS A 45 -4.45 4.87 -5.68
N THR A 46 -4.92 3.68 -5.35
CA THR A 46 -5.31 3.30 -3.98
C THR A 46 -4.55 2.09 -3.45
N GLY A 47 -3.70 1.46 -4.27
CA GLY A 47 -3.12 0.15 -3.97
C GLY A 47 -4.12 -1.02 -4.15
N ASN A 48 -5.38 -0.76 -4.48
CA ASN A 48 -6.34 -1.83 -4.78
C ASN A 48 -6.21 -2.26 -6.25
N PRO A 49 -6.07 -3.57 -6.56
CA PRO A 49 -5.81 -4.06 -7.91
C PRO A 49 -6.92 -3.75 -8.93
N THR A 50 -8.14 -3.45 -8.49
CA THR A 50 -9.28 -3.11 -9.37
C THR A 50 -9.58 -1.62 -9.44
N GLU A 51 -8.69 -0.76 -8.92
CA GLU A 51 -8.85 0.69 -8.84
C GLU A 51 -7.67 1.44 -9.49
N GLY A 52 -7.64 2.74 -9.38
CA GLY A 52 -6.52 3.55 -9.89
C GLY A 52 -6.28 3.37 -11.38
N ASP A 53 -5.04 3.00 -11.75
CA ASP A 53 -4.65 2.84 -13.14
C ASP A 53 -5.47 1.76 -13.85
N TYR A 54 -5.91 0.70 -13.12
CA TYR A 54 -6.77 -0.32 -13.69
C TYR A 54 -8.09 0.24 -14.24
N LEU A 55 -8.77 1.10 -13.49
CA LEU A 55 -9.97 1.77 -13.97
C LEU A 55 -9.66 2.82 -15.03
N HIS A 56 -8.60 3.60 -14.83
CA HIS A 56 -8.22 4.69 -15.70
C HIS A 56 -8.02 4.22 -17.16
N TRP A 57 -7.40 3.06 -17.34
CA TRP A 57 -7.00 2.58 -18.67
C TRP A 57 -8.00 1.62 -19.33
N GLN A 58 -9.22 1.46 -18.75
CA GLN A 58 -10.22 0.53 -19.25
C GLN A 58 -11.49 1.17 -19.81
N TYR A 59 -11.44 2.42 -20.19
CA TYR A 59 -12.57 3.08 -20.86
C TYR A 59 -12.08 4.00 -21.98
N ALA A 60 -12.94 4.16 -23.03
CA ALA A 60 -12.65 5.02 -24.17
C ALA A 60 -12.79 6.51 -23.87
N GLY A 61 -13.50 6.85 -22.81
CA GLY A 61 -13.79 8.21 -22.38
C GLY A 61 -15.13 8.30 -21.65
N TRP A 62 -15.40 9.48 -21.12
CA TRP A 62 -16.66 9.80 -20.49
C TRP A 62 -17.22 11.14 -20.96
N ARG A 63 -18.53 11.30 -20.82
CA ARG A 63 -19.24 12.56 -20.99
C ARG A 63 -20.03 12.84 -19.74
N CYS A 64 -20.15 14.11 -19.36
CA CYS A 64 -20.95 14.51 -18.21
C CYS A 64 -21.99 15.55 -18.63
N SER A 65 -23.23 15.32 -18.25
CA SER A 65 -24.29 16.34 -18.26
C SER A 65 -24.58 16.79 -16.84
N ILE A 66 -24.83 18.08 -16.66
CA ILE A 66 -25.07 18.70 -15.36
C ILE A 66 -26.51 19.24 -15.37
N SER A 67 -27.31 18.80 -14.42
CA SER A 67 -28.64 19.36 -14.15
C SER A 67 -28.70 19.85 -12.70
N TYR A 68 -29.47 20.91 -12.45
CA TYR A 68 -29.66 21.43 -11.10
C TYR A 68 -31.00 22.11 -10.91
N TYR A 69 -31.42 22.19 -9.66
CA TYR A 69 -32.52 23.07 -9.21
C TYR A 69 -32.08 23.73 -7.88
N SER A 70 -32.71 24.87 -7.54
CA SER A 70 -32.41 25.56 -6.27
C SER A 70 -33.63 25.55 -5.35
N ARG A 71 -33.35 25.45 -4.05
CA ARG A 71 -34.32 25.62 -2.98
C ARG A 71 -33.63 26.20 -1.75
N ASP A 72 -34.20 27.26 -1.17
CA ASP A 72 -33.69 27.92 0.02
C ASP A 72 -32.18 28.36 -0.12
N ASP A 73 -31.85 28.94 -1.28
CA ASP A 73 -30.51 29.38 -1.70
C ASP A 73 -29.45 28.24 -1.78
N ILE A 74 -29.88 26.99 -1.76
CA ILE A 74 -29.02 25.81 -1.98
C ILE A 74 -29.35 25.21 -3.35
N TYR A 75 -28.30 24.90 -4.12
CA TYR A 75 -28.42 24.19 -5.39
C TYR A 75 -28.23 22.69 -5.18
N TYR A 76 -29.14 21.93 -5.72
CA TYR A 76 -29.11 20.46 -5.81
C TYR A 76 -28.61 20.10 -7.20
N ILE A 77 -27.36 19.72 -7.29
CA ILE A 77 -26.68 19.40 -8.55
C ILE A 77 -26.71 17.89 -8.79
N THR A 78 -27.04 17.49 -10.01
CA THR A 78 -26.86 16.10 -10.45
C THR A 78 -25.91 16.08 -11.64
N TYR A 79 -24.77 15.39 -11.47
CA TYR A 79 -23.83 15.04 -12.52
C TYR A 79 -24.20 13.67 -13.07
N THR A 80 -24.53 13.58 -14.34
CA THR A 80 -24.81 12.31 -15.02
C THR A 80 -23.65 12.03 -15.97
N TYR A 81 -22.81 11.07 -15.60
CA TYR A 81 -21.69 10.60 -16.40
C TYR A 81 -22.14 9.44 -17.29
N THR A 82 -21.74 9.47 -18.56
CA THR A 82 -21.89 8.35 -19.48
C THR A 82 -20.49 7.87 -19.85
N ILE A 83 -20.19 6.59 -19.59
CA ILE A 83 -18.87 5.99 -19.76
C ILE A 83 -18.95 4.86 -20.78
N THR A 84 -17.95 4.77 -21.65
CA THR A 84 -17.82 3.67 -22.60
C THR A 84 -16.64 2.79 -22.19
N TYR A 85 -16.91 1.64 -21.60
CA TYR A 85 -15.88 0.69 -21.15
C TYR A 85 -15.39 -0.20 -22.29
N TYR A 86 -14.17 -0.76 -22.12
CA TYR A 86 -13.59 -1.75 -23.02
C TYR A 86 -14.01 -3.18 -22.64
N THR A 87 -14.44 -3.40 -21.41
CA THR A 87 -14.93 -4.69 -20.88
C THR A 87 -16.32 -4.55 -20.30
N THR A 88 -17.06 -5.67 -20.26
CA THR A 88 -18.34 -5.77 -19.54
C THR A 88 -18.13 -6.27 -18.11
N ALA A 89 -19.16 -6.14 -17.25
CA ALA A 89 -19.11 -6.68 -15.89
C ALA A 89 -18.91 -8.20 -15.85
N GLU A 90 -19.48 -8.92 -16.83
CA GLU A 90 -19.29 -10.37 -16.95
C GLU A 90 -17.84 -10.72 -17.30
N GLN A 91 -17.21 -9.97 -18.22
CA GLN A 91 -15.80 -10.15 -18.56
C GLN A 91 -14.87 -9.85 -17.39
N GLU A 92 -15.17 -8.83 -16.57
CA GLU A 92 -14.40 -8.59 -15.34
C GLU A 92 -14.54 -9.74 -14.34
N SER A 93 -15.75 -10.29 -14.17
CA SER A 93 -15.95 -11.44 -13.28
C SER A 93 -15.25 -12.71 -13.79
N GLU A 94 -15.21 -12.92 -15.11
CA GLU A 94 -14.47 -14.03 -15.73
C GLU A 94 -12.95 -13.85 -15.55
N LEU A 95 -12.46 -12.61 -15.70
CA LEU A 95 -11.07 -12.26 -15.45
C LEU A 95 -10.69 -12.51 -13.98
N ASP A 96 -11.50 -12.05 -13.03
CA ASP A 96 -11.25 -12.22 -11.60
C ASP A 96 -11.13 -13.71 -11.22
N ALA A 97 -12.02 -14.55 -11.75
CA ALA A 97 -11.97 -16.00 -11.52
C ALA A 97 -10.70 -16.65 -12.11
N ALA A 98 -10.38 -16.33 -13.37
CA ALA A 98 -9.18 -16.88 -14.03
C ALA A 98 -7.88 -16.35 -13.38
N LEU A 99 -7.89 -15.12 -12.90
CA LEU A 99 -6.75 -14.53 -12.19
C LEU A 99 -6.50 -15.28 -10.87
N ALA A 100 -7.54 -15.56 -10.09
CA ALA A 100 -7.44 -16.33 -8.86
C ALA A 100 -6.85 -17.72 -9.10
N ASP A 101 -7.26 -18.40 -10.19
CA ASP A 101 -6.72 -19.71 -10.57
C ASP A 101 -5.22 -19.61 -10.89
N VAL A 102 -4.80 -18.61 -11.69
CA VAL A 102 -3.39 -18.42 -12.05
C VAL A 102 -2.54 -18.04 -10.84
N MET A 103 -3.03 -17.15 -9.98
CA MET A 103 -2.29 -16.77 -8.77
C MET A 103 -2.08 -17.95 -7.82
N SER A 104 -3.08 -18.85 -7.73
CA SER A 104 -2.96 -20.10 -6.97
C SER A 104 -1.96 -21.08 -7.60
N GLU A 105 -1.90 -21.17 -8.94
CA GLU A 105 -0.94 -22.03 -9.66
C GLU A 105 0.51 -21.55 -9.51
N LEU A 106 0.73 -20.24 -9.39
CA LEU A 106 2.06 -19.63 -9.22
C LEU A 106 2.66 -19.87 -7.83
N ASP A 107 1.84 -20.24 -6.83
CA ASP A 107 2.26 -20.55 -5.45
C ASP A 107 3.18 -19.48 -4.86
N LEU A 108 2.61 -18.29 -4.67
CA LEU A 108 3.38 -17.09 -4.32
C LEU A 108 3.50 -16.82 -2.80
N ASP A 109 2.80 -17.56 -1.96
CA ASP A 109 2.63 -17.27 -0.53
C ASP A 109 3.95 -17.22 0.27
N ASN A 110 4.96 -18.00 -0.14
CA ASN A 110 6.25 -18.09 0.57
C ASN A 110 7.41 -17.51 -0.25
N LYS A 111 7.11 -16.69 -1.26
CA LYS A 111 8.13 -16.08 -2.11
C LYS A 111 8.43 -14.66 -1.68
N THR A 112 9.68 -14.23 -1.84
CA THR A 112 10.09 -12.83 -1.72
C THR A 112 9.37 -11.96 -2.75
N ASP A 113 9.32 -10.67 -2.57
CA ASP A 113 8.68 -9.76 -3.55
C ASP A 113 9.35 -9.83 -4.91
N TYR A 114 10.67 -10.03 -4.95
CA TYR A 114 11.40 -10.29 -6.19
C TYR A 114 10.92 -11.58 -6.87
N GLU A 115 10.86 -12.70 -6.15
CA GLU A 115 10.41 -14.00 -6.68
C GLU A 115 8.95 -13.98 -7.12
N LYS A 116 8.08 -13.25 -6.38
CA LYS A 116 6.69 -12.99 -6.77
C LYS A 116 6.65 -12.24 -8.10
N MET A 117 7.38 -11.11 -8.17
CA MET A 117 7.41 -10.28 -9.37
C MET A 117 8.02 -11.03 -10.56
N GLU A 118 9.09 -11.78 -10.37
CA GLU A 118 9.71 -12.62 -11.42
C GLU A 118 8.73 -13.69 -11.91
N SER A 119 8.02 -14.35 -11.01
CA SER A 119 7.02 -15.37 -11.36
C SER A 119 5.84 -14.77 -12.15
N ILE A 120 5.33 -13.63 -11.73
CA ILE A 120 4.26 -12.90 -12.40
C ILE A 120 4.72 -12.42 -13.79
N TYR A 121 5.88 -11.82 -13.85
CA TYR A 121 6.46 -11.29 -15.09
C TYR A 121 6.71 -12.41 -16.12
N SER A 122 7.36 -13.50 -15.68
CA SER A 122 7.60 -14.68 -16.51
C SER A 122 6.29 -15.27 -17.02
N TYR A 123 5.29 -15.42 -16.14
CA TYR A 123 3.98 -15.92 -16.56
C TYR A 123 3.39 -15.09 -17.69
N ILE A 124 3.45 -13.76 -17.59
CA ILE A 124 2.91 -12.85 -18.61
C ILE A 124 3.71 -12.98 -19.91
N CYS A 125 5.05 -12.94 -19.83
CA CYS A 125 5.92 -13.04 -21.01
C CYS A 125 5.75 -14.37 -21.75
N ASP A 126 5.54 -15.46 -21.03
CA ASP A 126 5.40 -16.81 -21.60
C ASP A 126 3.99 -17.11 -22.14
N ASN A 127 2.95 -16.46 -21.59
CA ASN A 127 1.56 -16.82 -21.87
C ASN A 127 0.79 -15.80 -22.69
N VAL A 128 1.29 -14.60 -22.88
CA VAL A 128 0.61 -13.55 -23.66
C VAL A 128 1.38 -13.29 -24.96
N THR A 129 0.67 -13.24 -26.06
CA THR A 129 1.24 -12.94 -27.38
C THR A 129 0.80 -11.55 -27.83
N TYR A 130 1.69 -10.79 -28.49
CA TYR A 130 1.34 -9.46 -28.98
C TYR A 130 0.29 -9.53 -30.09
N ASP A 131 -0.80 -8.73 -29.97
CA ASP A 131 -1.93 -8.73 -30.90
C ASP A 131 -1.65 -7.94 -32.18
N ASN A 132 -0.80 -8.49 -33.03
CA ASN A 132 -0.53 -7.94 -34.35
C ASN A 132 -1.73 -7.95 -35.29
N LYS A 133 -2.69 -8.87 -35.04
CA LYS A 133 -3.85 -9.06 -35.91
C LYS A 133 -4.82 -7.88 -35.83
N HIS A 134 -5.03 -7.35 -34.65
CA HIS A 134 -5.98 -6.26 -34.42
C HIS A 134 -5.28 -4.92 -34.17
N LEU A 135 -3.99 -4.82 -34.46
CA LEU A 135 -3.20 -3.60 -34.19
C LEU A 135 -3.83 -2.36 -34.85
N GLU A 136 -4.23 -2.49 -36.11
CA GLU A 136 -4.85 -1.41 -36.90
C GLU A 136 -6.40 -1.40 -36.80
N ASP A 137 -6.99 -2.26 -35.98
CA ASP A 137 -8.45 -2.33 -35.80
C ASP A 137 -8.85 -1.46 -34.60
N ASP A 138 -9.22 -0.20 -34.88
CA ASP A 138 -9.63 0.75 -33.85
C ASP A 138 -10.96 0.42 -33.18
N ASP A 139 -11.79 -0.44 -33.76
CA ASP A 139 -13.05 -0.87 -33.19
C ASP A 139 -12.89 -2.02 -32.17
N TYR A 140 -11.82 -2.82 -32.30
CA TYR A 140 -11.51 -3.92 -31.37
C TYR A 140 -10.78 -3.40 -30.11
N LYS A 141 -11.53 -2.74 -29.20
CA LYS A 141 -10.98 -2.15 -27.96
C LYS A 141 -10.53 -3.17 -26.93
N LEU A 142 -10.98 -4.41 -27.02
CA LEU A 142 -10.63 -5.48 -26.06
C LEU A 142 -9.12 -5.74 -26.00
N LYS A 143 -8.38 -5.50 -27.10
CA LYS A 143 -6.91 -5.64 -27.18
C LYS A 143 -6.15 -4.86 -26.11
N TYR A 144 -6.76 -3.78 -25.56
CA TYR A 144 -6.17 -2.90 -24.55
C TYR A 144 -6.38 -3.37 -23.10
N THR A 145 -6.95 -4.54 -22.86
CA THR A 145 -7.44 -4.95 -21.53
C THR A 145 -6.68 -6.13 -20.94
N ALA A 146 -6.63 -6.20 -19.62
CA ALA A 146 -6.12 -7.37 -18.90
C ALA A 146 -6.93 -8.65 -19.24
N TYR A 147 -8.22 -8.50 -19.54
CA TYR A 147 -9.06 -9.61 -20.02
C TYR A 147 -8.51 -10.26 -21.29
N ALA A 148 -8.17 -9.46 -22.29
CA ALA A 148 -7.57 -9.99 -23.51
C ALA A 148 -6.22 -10.65 -23.24
N ALA A 149 -5.38 -10.03 -22.39
CA ALA A 149 -4.10 -10.61 -22.02
C ALA A 149 -4.23 -11.97 -21.30
N LEU A 150 -5.10 -12.07 -20.30
CA LEU A 150 -5.22 -13.29 -19.50
C LEU A 150 -6.09 -14.37 -20.18
N ILE A 151 -7.27 -14.00 -20.69
CA ILE A 151 -8.26 -14.96 -21.22
C ILE A 151 -7.98 -15.28 -22.68
N ASN A 152 -7.79 -14.27 -23.52
CA ASN A 152 -7.55 -14.47 -24.94
C ASN A 152 -6.08 -14.78 -25.26
N LYS A 153 -5.17 -14.63 -24.27
CA LYS A 153 -3.72 -14.80 -24.41
C LYS A 153 -3.10 -13.90 -25.50
N THR A 154 -3.77 -12.82 -25.84
CA THR A 154 -3.35 -11.85 -26.87
C THR A 154 -3.76 -10.44 -26.47
N ALA A 155 -2.80 -9.51 -26.45
CA ALA A 155 -3.07 -8.09 -26.14
C ALA A 155 -2.01 -7.19 -26.79
N VAL A 156 -2.25 -5.87 -26.78
CA VAL A 156 -1.21 -4.87 -27.03
C VAL A 156 -0.59 -4.41 -25.70
N CYS A 157 0.43 -3.56 -25.73
CA CYS A 157 1.19 -3.12 -24.55
C CYS A 157 0.33 -2.74 -23.33
N GLN A 158 -0.74 -1.98 -23.53
CA GLN A 158 -1.65 -1.60 -22.45
C GLN A 158 -2.30 -2.81 -21.76
N GLY A 159 -2.67 -3.86 -22.50
CA GLY A 159 -3.26 -5.06 -21.89
C GLY A 159 -2.25 -5.86 -21.07
N TYR A 160 -0.99 -5.96 -21.56
CA TYR A 160 0.13 -6.51 -20.77
C TYR A 160 0.33 -5.73 -19.47
N ALA A 161 0.46 -4.41 -19.59
CA ALA A 161 0.69 -3.54 -18.44
C ALA A 161 -0.45 -3.57 -17.41
N LEU A 162 -1.71 -3.66 -17.86
CA LEU A 162 -2.86 -3.81 -16.95
C LEU A 162 -2.90 -5.17 -16.25
N LEU A 163 -2.50 -6.24 -16.93
CA LEU A 163 -2.40 -7.56 -16.31
C LEU A 163 -1.29 -7.58 -15.25
N LEU A 164 -0.11 -7.04 -15.58
CA LEU A 164 1.00 -6.93 -14.63
C LEU A 164 0.60 -6.08 -13.41
N TYR A 165 -0.04 -4.93 -13.61
CA TYR A 165 -0.56 -4.08 -12.53
C TYR A 165 -1.50 -4.86 -11.60
N ARG A 166 -2.49 -5.59 -12.16
CA ARG A 166 -3.43 -6.39 -11.38
C ARG A 166 -2.70 -7.43 -10.55
N MET A 167 -1.86 -8.25 -11.17
CA MET A 167 -1.17 -9.35 -10.50
C MET A 167 -0.19 -8.85 -9.42
N SER A 168 0.49 -7.73 -9.66
CA SER A 168 1.40 -7.14 -8.68
C SER A 168 0.67 -6.68 -7.41
N LEU A 169 -0.44 -5.95 -7.57
CA LEU A 169 -1.22 -5.47 -6.43
C LEU A 169 -1.93 -6.59 -5.67
N GLU A 170 -2.32 -7.71 -6.33
CA GLU A 170 -2.90 -8.88 -5.65
C GLU A 170 -1.91 -9.54 -4.67
N VAL A 171 -0.61 -9.38 -4.88
CA VAL A 171 0.43 -9.92 -3.98
C VAL A 171 1.04 -8.86 -3.06
N GLY A 172 0.44 -7.67 -3.01
CA GLY A 172 0.87 -6.57 -2.15
C GLY A 172 2.05 -5.75 -2.67
N ILE A 173 2.49 -5.97 -3.92
CA ILE A 173 3.56 -5.17 -4.54
C ILE A 173 2.93 -3.97 -5.23
N ASP A 174 3.25 -2.76 -4.76
CA ASP A 174 2.73 -1.55 -5.38
C ASP A 174 3.30 -1.36 -6.80
N ALA A 175 2.42 -1.06 -7.74
CA ALA A 175 2.77 -0.89 -9.14
C ALA A 175 1.93 0.22 -9.78
N ARG A 176 2.48 0.85 -10.82
CA ARG A 176 1.79 1.85 -11.63
C ARG A 176 1.89 1.47 -13.11
N LEU A 177 0.92 1.90 -13.89
CA LEU A 177 0.98 1.89 -15.34
C LEU A 177 1.49 3.26 -15.81
N ILE A 178 2.53 3.25 -16.62
CA ILE A 178 3.17 4.44 -17.18
C ILE A 178 2.79 4.54 -18.66
N ALA A 179 2.34 5.71 -19.07
CA ALA A 179 2.17 6.04 -20.48
C ALA A 179 3.37 6.85 -20.99
N GLY A 180 3.66 6.64 -22.27
CA GLY A 180 4.76 7.34 -22.93
C GLY A 180 4.94 6.85 -24.35
N LYS A 181 6.21 6.77 -24.78
CA LYS A 181 6.58 6.34 -26.13
C LYS A 181 7.71 5.32 -26.07
N ALA A 182 7.65 4.38 -27.00
CA ALA A 182 8.76 3.52 -27.39
C ALA A 182 9.26 4.00 -28.77
N GLY A 183 10.39 4.73 -28.80
CA GLY A 183 10.75 5.53 -29.95
C GLY A 183 9.71 6.62 -30.24
N ASP A 184 9.06 6.57 -31.42
CA ASP A 184 7.98 7.50 -31.79
C ASP A 184 6.56 6.94 -31.60
N THR A 185 6.44 5.67 -31.14
CA THR A 185 5.15 4.98 -31.02
C THR A 185 4.61 5.11 -29.58
N PRO A 186 3.33 5.48 -29.40
CA PRO A 186 2.69 5.44 -28.08
C PRO A 186 2.83 4.06 -27.44
N HIS A 187 3.21 4.01 -26.18
CA HIS A 187 3.50 2.79 -25.46
C HIS A 187 3.12 2.90 -23.98
N GLY A 188 2.81 1.76 -23.37
CA GLY A 188 2.53 1.65 -21.95
C GLY A 188 3.31 0.50 -21.33
N TRP A 189 3.86 0.75 -20.14
CA TRP A 189 4.62 -0.21 -19.34
C TRP A 189 4.34 -0.02 -17.86
N ASN A 190 5.05 -0.69 -16.98
CA ASN A 190 4.85 -0.56 -15.54
C ASN A 190 6.10 -0.03 -14.83
N ILE A 191 5.87 0.55 -13.65
CA ILE A 191 6.85 0.58 -12.57
C ILE A 191 6.30 -0.21 -11.40
N ALA A 192 7.16 -0.91 -10.67
CA ALA A 192 6.80 -1.64 -9.46
C ALA A 192 7.80 -1.38 -8.34
N GLN A 193 7.32 -1.41 -7.11
CA GLN A 193 8.12 -1.12 -5.92
C GLN A 193 8.90 -2.35 -5.47
N MET A 194 10.20 -2.17 -5.27
CA MET A 194 11.09 -3.11 -4.60
C MET A 194 11.90 -2.35 -3.57
N GLU A 195 11.86 -2.76 -2.31
CA GLU A 195 12.65 -2.18 -1.21
C GLU A 195 12.55 -0.64 -1.12
N GLY A 196 11.32 -0.11 -1.30
CA GLY A 196 11.03 1.33 -1.16
C GLY A 196 11.32 2.19 -2.39
N TYR A 197 11.88 1.63 -3.48
CA TYR A 197 12.11 2.31 -4.76
C TYR A 197 11.34 1.63 -5.88
N TYR A 198 11.05 2.39 -6.94
CA TYR A 198 10.36 1.85 -8.11
C TYR A 198 11.33 1.55 -9.24
N TYR A 199 11.00 0.53 -10.02
CA TYR A 199 11.79 0.05 -11.16
C TYR A 199 10.88 -0.17 -12.35
N ASN A 200 11.38 0.10 -13.55
CA ASN A 200 10.62 -0.09 -14.79
C ASN A 200 10.56 -1.57 -15.17
N LEU A 201 9.39 -1.97 -15.72
CA LEU A 201 9.14 -3.30 -16.27
C LEU A 201 8.35 -3.19 -17.58
N ASP A 202 8.82 -3.84 -18.63
CA ASP A 202 8.07 -3.94 -19.88
C ASP A 202 7.94 -5.39 -20.34
N SER A 203 6.91 -6.04 -19.86
CA SER A 203 6.58 -7.43 -20.23
C SER A 203 6.20 -7.58 -21.70
N THR A 204 5.90 -6.49 -22.41
CA THR A 204 5.61 -6.52 -23.85
C THR A 204 6.88 -6.73 -24.68
N TRP A 205 7.95 -6.06 -24.30
CA TRP A 205 9.22 -6.14 -25.00
C TRP A 205 10.01 -7.41 -24.66
N ASP A 206 9.75 -8.00 -23.51
CA ASP A 206 10.34 -9.28 -23.08
C ASP A 206 9.44 -10.49 -23.42
N ALA A 207 8.28 -10.29 -24.07
CA ALA A 207 7.34 -11.34 -24.39
C ALA A 207 7.97 -12.40 -25.32
N GLY A 208 8.01 -13.66 -24.86
CA GLY A 208 8.60 -14.78 -25.57
C GLY A 208 10.13 -14.88 -25.52
N GLU A 209 10.80 -13.98 -24.79
CA GLU A 209 12.24 -14.02 -24.59
C GLU A 209 12.61 -14.91 -23.38
N THR A 210 13.79 -15.51 -23.43
CA THR A 210 14.33 -16.34 -22.34
C THR A 210 15.19 -15.57 -21.34
N THR A 211 15.55 -14.33 -21.68
CA THR A 211 16.32 -13.42 -20.84
C THR A 211 15.67 -12.06 -20.90
N TYR A 212 15.28 -11.53 -19.75
CA TYR A 212 14.53 -10.31 -19.66
C TYR A 212 15.44 -9.09 -19.68
N GLY A 213 15.30 -8.27 -20.75
CA GLY A 213 16.02 -7.02 -20.94
C GLY A 213 15.38 -5.84 -20.19
N TYR A 214 14.08 -5.95 -19.91
CA TYR A 214 13.25 -4.84 -19.40
C TYR A 214 12.57 -5.19 -18.05
N PHE A 215 13.19 -6.04 -17.25
CA PHE A 215 12.70 -6.45 -15.93
C PHE A 215 13.45 -5.68 -14.83
N LEU A 216 12.72 -4.97 -13.97
CA LEU A 216 13.20 -4.20 -12.80
C LEU A 216 14.39 -3.27 -13.10
N ARG A 217 14.28 -2.46 -14.15
CA ARG A 217 15.33 -1.54 -14.63
C ARG A 217 15.21 -0.16 -13.99
N CYS A 218 16.35 0.47 -13.68
CA CYS A 218 16.39 1.90 -13.37
C CYS A 218 16.12 2.74 -14.64
N ASN A 219 15.93 4.05 -14.48
CA ASN A 219 15.66 4.91 -15.65
C ASN A 219 16.82 4.97 -16.64
N ASP A 220 18.07 4.93 -16.16
CA ASP A 220 19.26 5.05 -16.99
C ASP A 220 19.52 3.80 -17.87
N ASN A 221 18.96 2.65 -17.50
CA ASN A 221 19.09 1.38 -18.19
C ASN A 221 17.78 0.89 -18.84
N PHE A 222 16.82 1.80 -19.02
CA PHE A 222 15.52 1.49 -19.66
C PHE A 222 15.43 2.16 -21.03
N ASP A 223 16.33 1.77 -21.91
CA ASP A 223 16.51 2.35 -23.22
C ASP A 223 15.27 2.26 -24.12
N GLY A 224 15.10 3.26 -24.97
CA GLY A 224 14.01 3.30 -25.96
C GLY A 224 12.67 3.81 -25.45
N HIS A 225 12.53 4.06 -24.14
CA HIS A 225 11.31 4.55 -23.51
C HIS A 225 11.39 6.01 -23.10
N THR A 226 10.31 6.76 -23.29
CA THR A 226 10.17 8.15 -22.84
C THR A 226 8.80 8.32 -22.21
N ARG A 227 8.74 8.73 -20.94
CA ARG A 227 7.48 8.97 -20.20
C ARG A 227 6.79 10.22 -20.71
N ASP A 228 5.47 10.22 -20.70
CA ASP A 228 4.68 11.44 -20.90
C ASP A 228 4.84 12.39 -19.70
N ASP A 229 4.53 13.68 -19.91
CA ASP A 229 4.79 14.75 -18.95
C ASP A 229 4.17 14.51 -17.56
N ASP A 230 2.99 13.86 -17.49
CA ASP A 230 2.29 13.55 -16.24
C ASP A 230 3.09 12.62 -15.31
N TYR A 231 4.00 11.81 -15.86
CA TYR A 231 4.84 10.84 -15.14
C TYR A 231 6.28 11.33 -14.91
N THR A 232 6.53 12.62 -15.14
CA THR A 232 7.86 13.26 -14.97
C THR A 232 7.81 14.46 -14.03
N THR A 233 6.66 14.77 -13.45
CA THR A 233 6.48 15.88 -12.50
C THR A 233 7.23 15.64 -11.19
N ASP A 234 7.62 16.72 -10.50
CA ASP A 234 8.26 16.61 -9.17
C ASP A 234 7.38 15.89 -8.17
N GLU A 235 6.04 16.07 -8.26
CA GLU A 235 5.07 15.40 -7.41
C GLU A 235 5.07 13.89 -7.65
N PHE A 236 4.99 13.46 -8.93
CA PHE A 236 5.05 12.05 -9.29
C PHE A 236 6.36 11.40 -8.86
N ASN A 237 7.51 12.04 -9.15
CA ASN A 237 8.82 11.52 -8.79
C ASN A 237 9.05 11.45 -7.27
N SER A 238 8.43 12.34 -6.49
CA SER A 238 8.47 12.29 -5.03
C SER A 238 7.62 11.15 -4.46
N GLN A 239 6.48 10.86 -5.09
CA GLN A 239 5.58 9.78 -4.67
C GLN A 239 6.09 8.41 -5.12
N TYR A 240 6.76 8.33 -6.28
CA TYR A 240 7.27 7.09 -6.88
C TYR A 240 8.79 7.23 -7.15
N PRO A 241 9.63 7.27 -6.11
CA PRO A 241 11.07 7.44 -6.26
C PRO A 241 11.68 6.25 -7.00
N MET A 242 12.42 6.52 -8.08
CA MET A 242 13.05 5.48 -8.89
C MET A 242 14.40 5.05 -8.32
N GLY A 243 14.71 3.76 -8.41
CA GLY A 243 16.04 3.25 -8.10
C GLY A 243 17.11 3.85 -9.01
N GLU A 244 18.29 4.18 -8.45
CA GLU A 244 19.43 4.75 -9.19
C GLU A 244 20.17 3.73 -10.06
N LYS A 245 20.01 2.44 -9.77
CA LYS A 245 20.57 1.30 -10.51
C LYS A 245 19.48 0.28 -10.73
N ASP A 246 19.70 -0.64 -11.68
CA ASP A 246 18.81 -1.79 -11.85
C ASP A 246 18.67 -2.52 -10.51
N TYR A 247 17.47 -3.04 -10.26
CA TYR A 247 17.27 -3.86 -9.09
C TYR A 247 18.05 -5.17 -9.27
N GLU A 248 18.97 -5.39 -8.41
CA GLU A 248 19.59 -6.69 -8.22
C GLU A 248 19.04 -7.21 -6.90
N PRO A 249 18.33 -8.35 -6.89
CA PRO A 249 17.97 -8.96 -5.62
C PRO A 249 19.27 -9.06 -4.84
N SER A 250 19.29 -8.49 -3.65
CA SER A 250 20.41 -8.66 -2.71
C SER A 250 20.64 -10.16 -2.69
N GLY A 251 21.71 -10.61 -3.39
CA GLY A 251 21.88 -11.97 -3.88
C GLY A 251 21.61 -12.96 -2.78
N ASP A 252 20.65 -13.86 -3.01
CA ASP A 252 20.28 -14.98 -2.17
C ASP A 252 20.93 -14.94 -0.76
N GLU A 253 20.53 -14.00 0.07
CA GLU A 253 20.39 -14.38 1.45
C GLU A 253 19.02 -15.10 1.48
N PRO A 254 19.01 -16.42 1.65
CA PRO A 254 17.83 -17.11 2.11
C PRO A 254 17.32 -16.31 3.32
N PRO A 255 15.99 -16.11 3.51
CA PRO A 255 15.44 -15.27 4.58
C PRO A 255 16.33 -15.42 5.79
N ALA A 256 16.95 -14.33 6.24
CA ALA A 256 18.24 -14.34 6.96
C ALA A 256 18.23 -15.49 7.93
N GLU A 257 19.17 -16.44 7.78
CA GLU A 257 19.12 -17.69 8.58
C GLU A 257 18.78 -17.27 9.97
N ASN A 258 17.60 -17.62 10.47
CA ASN A 258 17.12 -17.16 11.76
C ASN A 258 18.29 -17.18 12.74
N PRO A 259 18.87 -16.03 13.13
CA PRO A 259 20.05 -16.01 13.96
C PRO A 259 19.74 -16.48 15.38
N PHE A 260 18.43 -16.57 15.70
CA PHE A 260 17.95 -16.79 17.05
C PHE A 260 17.57 -18.25 17.26
N THR A 261 18.31 -18.92 18.12
CA THR A 261 18.06 -20.33 18.48
C THR A 261 16.82 -20.52 19.35
N ASP A 262 16.27 -19.43 19.90
CA ASP A 262 15.09 -19.39 20.76
C ASP A 262 13.82 -18.87 20.03
N VAL A 263 13.87 -18.79 18.69
CA VAL A 263 12.76 -18.44 17.81
C VAL A 263 12.58 -19.54 16.77
N SER A 264 11.45 -20.25 16.79
CA SER A 264 11.16 -21.36 15.90
C SER A 264 10.20 -20.93 14.78
N GLU A 265 10.35 -21.49 13.58
CA GLU A 265 9.45 -21.29 12.44
C GLU A 265 7.97 -21.58 12.76
N ASN A 266 7.70 -22.38 13.79
CA ASN A 266 6.34 -22.66 14.24
C ASN A 266 5.79 -21.65 15.26
N ASP A 267 6.58 -20.66 15.67
CA ASP A 267 6.13 -19.64 16.61
C ASP A 267 5.29 -18.58 15.90
N TYR A 268 4.16 -18.16 16.51
CA TYR A 268 3.25 -17.15 15.92
C TYR A 268 3.92 -15.80 15.65
N TYR A 269 5.08 -15.57 16.23
CA TYR A 269 5.87 -14.34 16.10
C TYR A 269 7.10 -14.51 15.20
N TYR A 270 7.30 -15.67 14.59
CA TYR A 270 8.49 -15.96 13.78
C TYR A 270 8.72 -14.89 12.71
N GLU A 271 7.76 -14.72 11.80
CA GLU A 271 7.81 -13.74 10.72
C GLU A 271 8.06 -12.32 11.23
N ALA A 272 7.40 -11.94 12.31
CA ALA A 272 7.56 -10.63 12.93
C ALA A 272 8.97 -10.40 13.49
N VAL A 273 9.57 -11.44 14.08
CA VAL A 273 10.94 -11.34 14.64
C VAL A 273 11.98 -11.27 13.53
N ILE A 274 11.84 -12.12 12.50
CA ILE A 274 12.77 -12.14 11.37
C ILE A 274 12.68 -10.80 10.61
N TRP A 275 11.49 -10.35 10.26
CA TRP A 275 11.27 -9.03 9.65
C TRP A 275 11.90 -7.90 10.49
N ALA A 276 11.69 -7.87 11.79
CA ALA A 276 12.24 -6.83 12.66
C ALA A 276 13.78 -6.89 12.75
N TYR A 277 14.35 -8.06 12.62
CA TYR A 277 15.81 -8.25 12.56
C TYR A 277 16.38 -7.78 11.22
N GLU A 278 15.82 -8.22 10.10
CA GLU A 278 16.24 -7.86 8.75
C GLU A 278 16.18 -6.34 8.50
N ASN A 279 15.14 -5.69 9.04
CA ASN A 279 15.00 -4.22 8.96
C ASN A 279 15.76 -3.45 10.04
N GLY A 280 16.65 -4.09 10.80
CA GLY A 280 17.46 -3.44 11.83
C GLY A 280 16.68 -2.87 13.02
N ILE A 281 15.39 -3.22 13.14
CA ILE A 281 14.50 -2.75 14.23
C ILE A 281 14.93 -3.38 15.55
N VAL A 282 15.31 -4.66 15.51
CA VAL A 282 15.79 -5.41 16.68
C VAL A 282 17.12 -6.12 16.40
N ASN A 283 17.96 -6.26 17.43
CA ASN A 283 19.25 -6.95 17.37
C ASN A 283 19.26 -7.97 18.51
N GLY A 284 18.45 -8.89 18.70
CA GLY A 284 18.50 -9.84 19.79
C GLY A 284 18.88 -9.26 21.18
N LYS A 285 19.03 -10.09 22.16
CA LYS A 285 19.72 -9.77 23.42
C LYS A 285 21.21 -10.13 23.38
N ASP A 286 21.52 -11.13 22.57
CA ASP A 286 22.88 -11.51 22.15
C ASP A 286 22.82 -11.98 20.67
N GLU A 287 23.94 -12.48 20.16
CA GLU A 287 24.10 -12.89 18.76
C GLU A 287 23.17 -14.06 18.36
N THR A 288 22.65 -14.83 19.32
CA THR A 288 21.90 -16.06 19.08
C THR A 288 20.56 -16.14 19.81
N HIS A 289 20.19 -15.14 20.61
CA HIS A 289 18.94 -15.15 21.36
C HIS A 289 18.17 -13.84 21.20
N PHE A 290 16.92 -13.97 20.76
CA PHE A 290 15.97 -12.87 20.72
C PHE A 290 15.32 -12.63 22.09
N CYS A 291 15.14 -13.68 22.88
CA CYS A 291 14.39 -13.71 24.15
C CYS A 291 12.91 -13.26 23.97
N PRO A 292 12.11 -13.98 23.17
CA PRO A 292 10.75 -13.55 22.78
C PRO A 292 9.80 -13.39 23.98
N SER A 293 9.98 -14.20 25.02
CA SER A 293 9.15 -14.19 26.23
C SER A 293 9.54 -13.16 27.29
N ASP A 294 10.66 -12.46 27.10
CA ASP A 294 11.10 -11.45 28.06
C ASP A 294 10.19 -10.21 28.01
N PRO A 295 9.96 -9.56 29.17
CA PRO A 295 9.26 -8.29 29.21
C PRO A 295 9.95 -7.25 28.33
N CYS A 296 9.18 -6.55 27.49
CA CYS A 296 9.67 -5.43 26.68
C CYS A 296 9.57 -4.15 27.51
N THR A 297 10.68 -3.43 27.65
CA THR A 297 10.70 -2.17 28.39
C THR A 297 10.15 -1.02 27.54
N ARG A 298 9.72 0.06 28.19
CA ARG A 298 9.26 1.30 27.50
C ARG A 298 10.38 1.87 26.63
N ALA A 299 11.63 1.82 27.10
CA ALA A 299 12.78 2.24 26.29
C ALA A 299 12.97 1.38 25.04
N GLN A 300 12.85 0.07 25.17
CA GLN A 300 12.94 -0.84 24.02
C GLN A 300 11.80 -0.62 23.02
N SER A 301 10.56 -0.47 23.50
CA SER A 301 9.41 -0.24 22.64
C SER A 301 9.49 1.08 21.87
N ALA A 302 9.98 2.15 22.49
CA ALA A 302 10.24 3.42 21.83
C ALA A 302 11.36 3.32 20.80
N ALA A 303 12.45 2.61 21.11
CA ALA A 303 13.57 2.40 20.19
C ALA A 303 13.15 1.54 18.98
N PHE A 304 12.33 0.50 19.18
CA PHE A 304 11.83 -0.33 18.08
C PHE A 304 10.90 0.46 17.15
N LEU A 305 9.98 1.24 17.72
CA LEU A 305 9.08 2.09 16.92
C LEU A 305 9.84 3.17 16.14
N TRP A 306 10.85 3.78 16.76
CA TRP A 306 11.69 4.79 16.12
C TRP A 306 12.50 4.22 14.95
N ARG A 307 13.11 3.03 15.14
CA ARG A 307 13.82 2.32 14.08
C ARG A 307 12.90 1.90 12.94
N ALA A 308 11.71 1.40 13.27
CA ALA A 308 10.70 1.07 12.27
C ALA A 308 10.22 2.28 11.45
N ASN A 309 10.45 3.51 11.94
CA ASN A 309 10.25 4.77 11.22
C ASN A 309 11.54 5.33 10.60
N ASN A 310 12.56 4.49 10.34
CA ASN A 310 13.84 4.87 9.73
C ASN A 310 14.67 5.86 10.56
N GLU A 311 14.63 5.76 11.87
CA GLU A 311 15.50 6.49 12.81
C GLU A 311 15.54 8.02 12.61
N PRO A 312 14.38 8.73 12.47
CA PRO A 312 14.39 10.17 12.20
C PRO A 312 15.08 10.96 13.32
N GLU A 313 15.99 11.87 12.95
CA GLU A 313 16.69 12.69 13.93
C GLU A 313 15.69 13.61 14.65
N PRO A 314 15.63 13.59 16.00
CA PRO A 314 14.75 14.49 16.74
C PRO A 314 15.19 15.95 16.58
N ALA A 315 14.24 16.84 16.33
CA ALA A 315 14.48 18.28 16.26
C ALA A 315 14.60 18.91 17.65
N ALA A 316 14.04 18.27 18.68
CA ALA A 316 14.07 18.74 20.07
C ALA A 316 15.50 18.83 20.61
N THR A 317 15.90 20.00 21.05
CA THR A 317 17.21 20.28 21.68
C THR A 317 17.17 20.15 23.20
N GLU A 318 15.99 20.10 23.79
CA GLU A 318 15.78 20.01 25.24
C GLU A 318 15.14 18.66 25.59
N ASN A 319 15.72 17.98 26.57
CA ASN A 319 15.18 16.76 27.13
C ASN A 319 14.18 17.08 28.26
N PRO A 320 12.88 16.73 28.11
CA PRO A 320 11.90 16.98 29.15
C PRO A 320 12.00 16.01 30.34
N PHE A 321 12.69 14.87 30.16
CA PHE A 321 12.71 13.79 31.16
C PHE A 321 14.03 13.74 31.95
N GLU A 322 13.91 13.74 33.28
CA GLU A 322 15.04 13.69 34.21
C GLU A 322 15.68 12.29 34.28
N ASP A 323 14.96 11.25 33.87
CA ASP A 323 15.34 9.85 34.00
C ASP A 323 15.89 9.22 32.70
N ILE A 324 16.20 10.04 31.66
CA ILE A 324 16.93 9.62 30.46
C ILE A 324 18.15 10.52 30.24
N ASN A 325 19.25 9.92 29.73
CA ASN A 325 20.52 10.62 29.51
C ASN A 325 20.90 10.60 28.02
N PRO A 326 21.67 11.61 27.53
CA PRO A 326 22.15 11.63 26.15
C PRO A 326 23.01 10.43 25.73
N SER A 327 23.57 9.69 26.69
CA SER A 327 24.35 8.47 26.44
C SER A 327 23.51 7.19 26.31
N ASP A 328 22.22 7.24 26.61
CA ASP A 328 21.33 6.08 26.53
C ASP A 328 21.04 5.75 25.08
N TYR A 329 21.05 4.45 24.70
CA TYR A 329 20.81 4.00 23.33
C TYR A 329 19.41 4.38 22.80
N TYR A 330 18.46 4.62 23.68
CA TYR A 330 17.08 5.01 23.40
C TYR A 330 16.85 6.52 23.45
N TYR A 331 17.89 7.33 23.74
CA TYR A 331 17.74 8.77 23.96
C TYR A 331 17.03 9.48 22.79
N LYS A 332 17.55 9.29 21.57
CA LYS A 332 16.97 9.89 20.36
C LYS A 332 15.54 9.40 20.11
N ALA A 333 15.30 8.09 20.31
CA ALA A 333 13.99 7.51 20.15
C ALA A 333 12.93 8.11 21.08
N VAL A 334 13.30 8.35 22.35
CA VAL A 334 12.38 8.95 23.32
C VAL A 334 12.13 10.41 23.02
N LEU A 335 13.17 11.19 22.63
CA LEU A 335 12.97 12.58 22.21
C LEU A 335 12.09 12.70 20.97
N TRP A 336 12.34 11.88 19.96
CA TRP A 336 11.48 11.81 18.77
C TRP A 336 10.03 11.45 19.11
N ALA A 337 9.83 10.45 19.95
CA ALA A 337 8.50 10.06 20.38
C ALA A 337 7.77 11.18 21.18
N TYR A 338 8.51 11.95 21.95
CA TYR A 338 7.97 13.10 22.68
C TYR A 338 7.60 14.26 21.77
N GLU A 339 8.50 14.69 20.89
CA GLU A 339 8.24 15.82 19.98
C GLU A 339 7.10 15.56 18.98
N ASN A 340 6.88 14.28 18.60
CA ASN A 340 5.78 13.87 17.73
C ASN A 340 4.50 13.50 18.50
N GLY A 341 4.43 13.78 19.81
CA GLY A 341 3.25 13.52 20.63
C GLY A 341 2.95 12.02 20.87
N ILE A 342 3.85 11.10 20.46
CA ILE A 342 3.70 9.66 20.64
C ILE A 342 3.70 9.29 22.12
N THR A 343 4.56 9.94 22.89
CA THR A 343 4.59 9.81 24.35
C THR A 343 4.58 11.18 25.04
N THR A 344 3.98 11.24 26.22
CA THR A 344 4.05 12.40 27.13
C THR A 344 4.80 12.08 28.42
N GLY A 345 5.50 10.92 28.44
CA GLY A 345 6.05 10.39 29.68
C GLY A 345 5.04 9.62 30.50
N THR A 346 5.43 9.21 31.69
CA THR A 346 4.52 8.67 32.72
C THR A 346 4.03 9.79 33.67
N ASP A 347 4.80 10.87 33.73
CA ASP A 347 4.46 12.17 34.29
C ASP A 347 5.23 13.27 33.53
N GLU A 348 5.14 14.52 33.99
CA GLU A 348 5.73 15.68 33.30
C GLU A 348 7.26 15.63 33.17
N THR A 349 7.94 14.86 34.02
CA THR A 349 9.41 14.83 34.11
C THR A 349 10.02 13.43 34.00
N HIS A 350 9.21 12.36 33.87
CA HIS A 350 9.71 11.00 33.83
C HIS A 350 9.13 10.20 32.64
N PHE A 351 10.00 9.52 31.92
CA PHE A 351 9.66 8.54 30.90
C PHE A 351 9.53 7.13 31.46
N GLN A 352 10.25 6.80 32.53
CA GLN A 352 10.39 5.48 33.16
C GLN A 352 10.87 4.40 32.18
N PRO A 353 12.08 4.54 31.59
CA PRO A 353 12.59 3.71 30.52
C PRO A 353 12.72 2.23 30.88
N GLY A 354 12.97 1.90 32.14
CA GLY A 354 13.13 0.55 32.65
C GLY A 354 11.82 -0.20 32.92
N ASN A 355 10.68 0.49 32.96
CA ASN A 355 9.40 -0.15 33.20
C ASN A 355 8.97 -0.96 31.97
N THR A 356 8.28 -2.07 32.21
CA THR A 356 7.68 -2.86 31.13
C THR A 356 6.52 -2.09 30.51
N VAL A 357 6.46 -2.01 29.17
CA VAL A 357 5.35 -1.40 28.46
C VAL A 357 4.10 -2.30 28.57
N THR A 358 2.95 -1.70 28.82
CA THR A 358 1.66 -2.42 28.80
C THR A 358 1.09 -2.45 27.39
N ARG A 359 0.15 -3.36 27.11
CA ARG A 359 -0.52 -3.50 25.82
C ARG A 359 -1.23 -2.22 25.41
N LYS A 360 -1.95 -1.56 26.32
CA LYS A 360 -2.61 -0.27 26.06
C LYS A 360 -1.62 0.84 25.72
N GLU A 361 -0.48 0.89 26.41
CA GLU A 361 0.55 1.91 26.15
C GLU A 361 1.17 1.72 24.77
N PHE A 362 1.54 0.49 24.42
CA PHE A 362 2.21 0.27 23.14
C PHE A 362 1.29 0.49 21.94
N VAL A 363 0.04 0.01 22.01
CA VAL A 363 -0.96 0.28 20.96
C VAL A 363 -1.25 1.78 20.86
N THR A 364 -1.22 2.52 21.98
CA THR A 364 -1.35 3.99 21.95
C THR A 364 -0.15 4.65 21.28
N PHE A 365 1.06 4.14 21.46
CA PHE A 365 2.24 4.64 20.74
C PHE A 365 2.10 4.45 19.23
N LEU A 366 1.66 3.27 18.77
CA LEU A 366 1.40 3.00 17.36
C LEU A 366 0.32 3.92 16.79
N TRP A 367 -0.82 4.04 17.46
CA TRP A 367 -1.92 4.89 17.03
C TRP A 367 -1.52 6.36 16.90
N ARG A 368 -0.74 6.88 17.87
CA ARG A 368 -0.22 8.24 17.83
C ARG A 368 0.82 8.42 16.73
N SER A 369 1.68 7.43 16.49
CA SER A 369 2.64 7.49 15.38
C SER A 369 1.96 7.50 14.01
N ALA A 370 0.74 6.95 13.91
CA ALA A 370 -0.12 6.99 12.74
C ALA A 370 -0.92 8.32 12.60
N GLY A 371 -0.73 9.29 13.50
CA GLY A 371 -1.45 10.57 13.48
C GLY A 371 -2.83 10.54 14.13
N GLU A 372 -3.07 9.61 15.06
CA GLU A 372 -4.31 9.49 15.85
C GLU A 372 -5.59 9.31 14.99
N PRO A 373 -5.61 8.41 13.99
CA PRO A 373 -6.77 8.25 13.13
C PRO A 373 -8.02 7.83 13.94
N GLU A 374 -9.16 8.43 13.62
CA GLU A 374 -10.43 8.06 14.26
C GLU A 374 -10.85 6.66 13.83
N PRO A 375 -11.11 5.72 14.77
CA PRO A 375 -11.61 4.40 14.43
C PRO A 375 -13.01 4.49 13.79
N ALA A 376 -13.25 3.70 12.74
CA ALA A 376 -14.54 3.64 12.07
C ALA A 376 -15.57 2.76 12.82
N ALA A 377 -15.10 1.80 13.65
CA ALA A 377 -15.97 0.89 14.40
C ALA A 377 -16.86 1.64 15.38
N THR A 378 -18.15 1.36 15.29
CA THR A 378 -19.17 1.87 16.21
C THR A 378 -19.38 0.97 17.42
N GLU A 379 -18.85 -0.26 17.39
CA GLU A 379 -18.97 -1.26 18.46
C GLU A 379 -17.59 -1.70 18.96
N ASN A 380 -17.45 -1.73 20.28
CA ASN A 380 -16.23 -2.20 20.93
C ASN A 380 -16.33 -3.71 21.18
N PRO A 381 -15.47 -4.55 20.56
CA PRO A 381 -15.53 -6.00 20.77
C PRO A 381 -15.00 -6.43 22.15
N PHE A 382 -14.25 -5.56 22.84
CA PHE A 382 -13.53 -5.92 24.06
C PHE A 382 -14.26 -5.48 25.33
N ALA A 383 -14.70 -6.42 26.12
CA ALA A 383 -15.40 -6.17 27.37
C ALA A 383 -14.54 -5.50 28.46
N ASP A 384 -13.22 -5.64 28.35
CA ASP A 384 -12.23 -5.09 29.29
C ASP A 384 -11.58 -3.77 28.81
N VAL A 385 -12.09 -3.19 27.74
CA VAL A 385 -11.69 -1.85 27.24
C VAL A 385 -12.86 -0.87 27.46
N PRO A 386 -12.91 -0.17 28.59
CA PRO A 386 -14.00 0.79 28.85
C PRO A 386 -13.97 1.96 27.86
N ASP A 387 -15.14 2.51 27.55
CA ASP A 387 -15.26 3.72 26.76
C ASP A 387 -14.63 4.93 27.47
N GLY A 388 -14.10 5.87 26.68
CA GLY A 388 -13.59 7.16 27.17
C GLY A 388 -12.23 7.09 27.86
N GLN A 389 -11.54 5.96 27.85
CA GLN A 389 -10.14 5.90 28.29
C GLN A 389 -9.22 6.47 27.20
N TYR A 390 -8.04 6.95 27.60
CA TYR A 390 -7.07 7.54 26.65
C TYR A 390 -6.62 6.56 25.54
N TYR A 391 -6.73 5.26 25.79
CA TYR A 391 -6.34 4.19 24.88
C TYR A 391 -7.51 3.55 24.13
N THR A 392 -8.77 3.89 24.43
CA THR A 392 -9.94 3.23 23.82
C THR A 392 -9.90 3.33 22.29
N LYS A 393 -9.69 4.55 21.75
CA LYS A 393 -9.60 4.76 20.32
C LYS A 393 -8.41 4.01 19.68
N ALA A 394 -7.28 4.00 20.37
CA ALA A 394 -6.08 3.31 19.88
C ALA A 394 -6.31 1.78 19.78
N VAL A 395 -6.99 1.19 20.75
CA VAL A 395 -7.31 -0.25 20.74
C VAL A 395 -8.31 -0.59 19.64
N LEU A 396 -9.36 0.21 19.45
CA LEU A 396 -10.34 0.02 18.38
C LEU A 396 -9.71 0.17 17.00
N TRP A 397 -8.91 1.20 16.81
CA TRP A 397 -8.15 1.39 15.58
C TRP A 397 -7.20 0.23 15.28
N ALA A 398 -6.47 -0.25 16.28
CA ALA A 398 -5.57 -1.38 16.09
C ALA A 398 -6.31 -2.70 15.79
N TYR A 399 -7.50 -2.87 16.32
CA TYR A 399 -8.36 -4.01 15.99
C TYR A 399 -8.87 -3.94 14.56
N GLU A 400 -9.39 -2.81 14.13
CA GLU A 400 -9.89 -2.58 12.75
C GLU A 400 -8.84 -2.79 11.67
N ASN A 401 -7.60 -2.40 11.98
CA ASN A 401 -6.47 -2.53 11.06
C ASN A 401 -5.71 -3.86 11.21
N GLY A 402 -6.27 -4.85 11.91
CA GLY A 402 -5.66 -6.17 12.04
C GLY A 402 -4.38 -6.22 12.89
N ILE A 403 -3.98 -5.09 13.51
CA ILE A 403 -2.77 -5.00 14.36
C ILE A 403 -2.93 -5.87 15.61
N THR A 404 -4.15 -5.96 16.12
CA THR A 404 -4.50 -6.86 17.24
C THR A 404 -5.82 -7.56 17.00
N THR A 405 -5.93 -8.80 17.46
CA THR A 405 -7.18 -9.56 17.55
C THR A 405 -7.65 -9.73 19.00
N GLY A 406 -7.02 -9.02 19.94
CA GLY A 406 -7.22 -9.25 21.37
C GLY A 406 -6.31 -10.35 21.92
N THR A 407 -6.58 -10.79 23.13
CA THR A 407 -6.02 -12.01 23.74
C THR A 407 -6.98 -13.18 23.59
N ASP A 408 -8.26 -12.87 23.40
CA ASP A 408 -9.35 -13.73 22.97
C ASP A 408 -10.39 -12.86 22.25
N GLU A 409 -11.51 -13.45 21.82
CA GLU A 409 -12.57 -12.76 21.05
C GLU A 409 -13.21 -11.57 21.78
N THR A 410 -13.09 -11.49 23.10
CA THR A 410 -13.77 -10.50 23.93
C THR A 410 -12.87 -9.71 24.87
N HIS A 411 -11.56 -10.01 24.91
CA HIS A 411 -10.62 -9.35 25.81
C HIS A 411 -9.36 -8.88 25.08
N PHE A 412 -8.97 -7.64 25.37
CA PHE A 412 -7.72 -7.03 24.91
C PHE A 412 -6.60 -7.15 25.96
N GLN A 413 -6.95 -7.19 27.24
CA GLN A 413 -6.06 -7.15 28.41
C GLN A 413 -5.17 -5.90 28.43
N PRO A 414 -5.75 -4.70 28.54
CA PRO A 414 -5.01 -3.43 28.41
C PRO A 414 -3.88 -3.26 29.42
N GLU A 415 -4.05 -3.77 30.64
CA GLU A 415 -3.07 -3.65 31.73
C GLU A 415 -1.96 -4.72 31.68
N SER A 416 -2.08 -5.71 30.81
CA SER A 416 -1.07 -6.77 30.70
C SER A 416 0.22 -6.21 30.10
N GLN A 417 1.35 -6.63 30.66
CA GLN A 417 2.67 -6.29 30.17
C GLN A 417 2.94 -6.99 28.84
N CYS A 418 3.56 -6.26 27.91
CA CYS A 418 4.02 -6.85 26.64
C CYS A 418 5.33 -7.57 26.81
N ILE A 419 5.42 -8.76 26.22
CA ILE A 419 6.68 -9.43 25.93
C ILE A 419 7.26 -8.93 24.61
N ARG A 420 8.56 -9.14 24.38
CA ARG A 420 9.26 -8.69 23.19
C ARG A 420 8.62 -9.20 21.90
N ALA A 421 8.23 -10.48 21.86
CA ALA A 421 7.51 -11.07 20.72
C ALA A 421 6.20 -10.34 20.39
N GLN A 422 5.43 -9.90 21.38
CA GLN A 422 4.18 -9.18 21.16
C GLN A 422 4.43 -7.78 20.57
N VAL A 423 5.46 -7.08 21.07
CA VAL A 423 5.80 -5.74 20.57
C VAL A 423 6.19 -5.80 19.09
N VAL A 424 7.06 -6.74 18.69
CA VAL A 424 7.45 -6.89 17.29
C VAL A 424 6.29 -7.38 16.42
N SER A 425 5.39 -8.22 16.93
CA SER A 425 4.19 -8.65 16.20
C SER A 425 3.22 -7.50 15.94
N PHE A 426 3.07 -6.56 16.87
CA PHE A 426 2.28 -5.34 16.63
C PHE A 426 2.93 -4.43 15.60
N LEU A 427 4.26 -4.26 15.65
CA LEU A 427 5.00 -3.49 14.65
C LEU A 427 4.89 -4.13 13.26
N TYR A 428 5.13 -5.43 13.17
CA TYR A 428 5.02 -6.17 11.91
C TYR A 428 3.65 -5.96 11.25
N ARG A 429 2.57 -6.14 11.99
CA ARG A 429 1.21 -5.97 11.48
C ARG A 429 0.83 -4.53 11.17
N PHE A 430 1.55 -3.57 11.72
CA PHE A 430 1.32 -2.15 11.47
C PHE A 430 2.07 -1.67 10.21
N PHE A 431 3.24 -2.22 9.92
CA PHE A 431 4.08 -1.81 8.80
C PHE A 431 3.95 -2.72 7.55
N ASN A 432 3.26 -3.86 7.66
CA ASN A 432 2.97 -4.81 6.58
C ASN A 432 1.46 -5.08 6.50
#